data_484187d50887fd91b2d876c6af191d1d
#
_entry.id   484187d50887fd91b2d876c6af191d1d
#
_cell.length_a   1.000
_cell.length_b   1.000
_cell.length_c   1.000
_cell.angle_alpha   90.00
_cell.angle_beta   90.00
_cell.angle_gamma   90.00
#
_symmetry.space_group_name_H-M   'P 1'
#
loop_
_entity.id
_entity.type
_entity.pdbx_description
1 polymer ?
#
loop_
_entity_poly.entity_id
_entity_poly.type
_entity_poly.pdbx_seq_one_letter_code
_entity_poly.pdbx_strand_id
1 'polypeptide(L)'
;MDFNDTPEEAKFRKEAYEWLKANAELKDGPKDGWRASSEEEGLKEVKVWQKKLHESGWACLHWPKMYGGRESTPIERVIWGQEVSKFKVPGGYLEIGQGMAGPVMMMYATEEQKERYLPPLATGEEIWCQLFSEPAAGSDVAGIKTKAELDGDTWTINGQKVWTSGAHFSDYGILVTRSDPSAPKHKGLTFFFVDMKSPGIAVSYTHLTLPTNREV
;
A
#
# COMPACT_ATOMS: atom_id res chain seq x y z
N MET A 1 -11.65 -21.91 -22.79
CA MET A 1 -11.79 -20.96 -21.69
C MET A 1 -12.43 -19.72 -22.30
N ASP A 2 -13.56 -19.29 -21.80
CA ASP A 2 -14.24 -18.09 -22.30
C ASP A 2 -13.69 -16.86 -21.52
N PHE A 3 -13.25 -15.85 -22.24
CA PHE A 3 -12.70 -14.60 -21.68
C PHE A 3 -13.65 -13.41 -21.91
N ASN A 4 -14.86 -13.66 -22.42
CA ASN A 4 -15.86 -12.61 -22.59
C ASN A 4 -16.46 -12.26 -21.23
N ASP A 5 -16.75 -10.97 -21.06
CA ASP A 5 -17.46 -10.50 -19.88
C ASP A 5 -18.88 -11.05 -19.82
N THR A 6 -19.35 -11.42 -18.64
CA THR A 6 -20.78 -11.62 -18.39
C THR A 6 -21.52 -10.29 -18.54
N PRO A 7 -22.86 -10.28 -18.63
CA PRO A 7 -23.64 -9.03 -18.70
C PRO A 7 -23.36 -8.08 -17.53
N GLU A 8 -23.18 -8.62 -16.32
CA GLU A 8 -22.87 -7.87 -15.11
C GLU A 8 -21.45 -7.27 -15.17
N GLU A 9 -20.47 -8.05 -15.61
CA GLU A 9 -19.09 -7.62 -15.81
C GLU A 9 -18.98 -6.56 -16.90
N ALA A 10 -19.69 -6.72 -18.01
CA ALA A 10 -19.75 -5.73 -19.09
C ALA A 10 -20.38 -4.41 -18.62
N LYS A 11 -21.39 -4.46 -17.74
CA LYS A 11 -21.98 -3.28 -17.11
C LYS A 11 -20.96 -2.58 -16.21
N PHE A 12 -20.25 -3.33 -15.36
CA PHE A 12 -19.20 -2.78 -14.50
C PHE A 12 -18.07 -2.14 -15.32
N ARG A 13 -17.61 -2.81 -16.38
CA ARG A 13 -16.60 -2.28 -17.30
C ARG A 13 -17.02 -0.96 -17.92
N LYS A 14 -18.26 -0.88 -18.39
CA LYS A 14 -18.79 0.37 -18.96
C LYS A 14 -18.82 1.49 -17.93
N GLU A 15 -19.29 1.21 -16.72
CA GLU A 15 -19.32 2.18 -15.62
C GLU A 15 -17.91 2.69 -15.29
N ALA A 16 -16.93 1.77 -15.15
CA ALA A 16 -15.54 2.08 -14.90
C ALA A 16 -14.94 2.96 -16.01
N TYR A 17 -15.14 2.56 -17.27
CA TYR A 17 -14.63 3.31 -18.42
C TYR A 17 -15.20 4.73 -18.51
N GLU A 18 -16.53 4.88 -18.37
CA GLU A 18 -17.17 6.19 -18.45
C GLU A 18 -16.72 7.11 -17.32
N TRP A 19 -16.57 6.58 -16.10
CA TRP A 19 -16.04 7.35 -15.00
C TRP A 19 -14.58 7.79 -15.25
N LEU A 20 -13.72 6.88 -15.70
CA LEU A 20 -12.33 7.17 -16.03
C LEU A 20 -12.22 8.20 -17.14
N LYS A 21 -13.00 8.05 -18.20
CA LYS A 21 -13.05 8.98 -19.34
C LYS A 21 -13.45 10.40 -18.95
N ALA A 22 -14.33 10.53 -17.95
CA ALA A 22 -14.74 11.83 -17.42
C ALA A 22 -13.73 12.46 -16.49
N ASN A 23 -12.77 11.68 -15.95
CA ASN A 23 -11.91 12.11 -14.85
C ASN A 23 -10.40 12.01 -15.13
N ALA A 24 -9.98 11.36 -16.19
CA ALA A 24 -8.58 11.15 -16.54
C ALA A 24 -8.37 11.26 -18.05
N GLU A 25 -7.14 11.54 -18.45
CA GLU A 25 -6.72 11.61 -19.85
C GLU A 25 -6.42 10.21 -20.40
N LEU A 26 -6.90 9.92 -21.62
CA LEU A 26 -6.56 8.69 -22.34
C LEU A 26 -5.07 8.70 -22.73
N LYS A 27 -4.45 7.55 -22.70
CA LYS A 27 -3.09 7.36 -23.23
C LYS A 27 -3.10 7.33 -24.76
N ASP A 28 -2.11 7.95 -25.36
CA ASP A 28 -1.89 7.89 -26.82
C ASP A 28 -1.16 6.60 -27.26
N GLY A 29 -0.75 5.76 -26.30
CA GLY A 29 -0.07 4.49 -26.56
C GLY A 29 0.53 3.86 -25.31
N PRO A 30 1.15 2.67 -25.43
CA PRO A 30 1.63 1.89 -24.28
C PRO A 30 2.73 2.60 -23.45
N LYS A 31 3.48 3.52 -24.08
CA LYS A 31 4.56 4.27 -23.42
C LYS A 31 4.08 5.60 -22.84
N ASP A 32 2.85 5.99 -23.12
CA ASP A 32 2.24 7.20 -22.61
C ASP A 32 1.55 6.90 -21.28
N GLY A 33 2.14 7.35 -20.19
CA GLY A 33 1.67 7.14 -18.84
C GLY A 33 1.85 8.38 -18.00
N TRP A 34 1.15 8.42 -16.86
CA TRP A 34 1.36 9.47 -15.89
C TRP A 34 2.82 9.45 -15.39
N ARG A 35 3.40 10.62 -15.25
CA ARG A 35 4.71 10.87 -14.68
C ARG A 35 4.70 12.18 -13.92
N ALA A 36 5.06 12.13 -12.65
CA ALA A 36 5.26 13.33 -11.86
C ALA A 36 6.55 14.05 -12.26
N SER A 37 6.57 15.36 -12.12
CA SER A 37 7.76 16.19 -12.33
C SER A 37 8.80 16.02 -11.20
N SER A 38 8.31 15.72 -10.00
CA SER A 38 9.10 15.40 -8.81
C SER A 38 8.34 14.43 -7.91
N GLU A 39 9.01 13.87 -6.91
CA GLU A 39 8.37 13.02 -5.90
C GLU A 39 7.32 13.80 -5.10
N GLU A 40 7.63 15.03 -4.70
CA GLU A 40 6.71 15.90 -3.96
C GLU A 40 5.43 16.18 -4.75
N GLU A 41 5.56 16.50 -6.03
CA GLU A 41 4.40 16.73 -6.89
C GLU A 41 3.60 15.44 -7.10
N GLY A 42 4.30 14.31 -7.30
CA GLY A 42 3.67 13.00 -7.42
C GLY A 42 2.83 12.62 -6.20
N LEU A 43 3.34 12.88 -5.01
CA LEU A 43 2.59 12.67 -3.76
C LEU A 43 1.33 13.53 -3.68
N LYS A 44 1.40 14.79 -4.09
CA LYS A 44 0.24 15.69 -4.13
C LYS A 44 -0.80 15.22 -5.14
N GLU A 45 -0.37 14.90 -6.35
CA GLU A 45 -1.26 14.42 -7.41
C GLU A 45 -1.95 13.09 -7.02
N VAL A 46 -1.21 12.15 -6.43
CA VAL A 46 -1.78 10.87 -5.96
C VAL A 46 -2.81 11.08 -4.86
N LYS A 47 -2.55 11.96 -3.89
CA LYS A 47 -3.52 12.27 -2.82
C LYS A 47 -4.81 12.89 -3.39
N VAL A 48 -4.69 13.82 -4.32
CA VAL A 48 -5.84 14.44 -5.01
C VAL A 48 -6.62 13.39 -5.79
N TRP A 49 -5.94 12.53 -6.54
CA TRP A 49 -6.56 11.46 -7.31
C TRP A 49 -7.26 10.45 -6.41
N GLN A 50 -6.60 10.01 -5.32
CA GLN A 50 -7.15 9.06 -4.38
C GLN A 50 -8.40 9.59 -3.67
N LYS A 51 -8.39 10.85 -3.28
CA LYS A 51 -9.56 11.52 -2.71
C LYS A 51 -10.74 11.47 -3.69
N LYS A 52 -10.50 11.78 -4.96
CA LYS A 52 -11.50 11.73 -6.02
C LYS A 52 -12.07 10.30 -6.23
N LEU A 53 -11.19 9.29 -6.21
CA LEU A 53 -11.61 7.89 -6.23
C LEU A 53 -12.49 7.55 -5.03
N HIS A 54 -12.11 7.98 -3.83
CA HIS A 54 -12.85 7.72 -2.61
C HIS A 54 -14.25 8.37 -2.64
N GLU A 55 -14.33 9.65 -2.97
CA GLU A 55 -15.60 10.40 -3.05
C GLU A 55 -16.55 9.83 -4.11
N SER A 56 -16.02 9.16 -5.12
CA SER A 56 -16.79 8.54 -6.21
C SER A 56 -17.03 7.03 -6.02
N GLY A 57 -16.58 6.43 -4.91
CA GLY A 57 -16.74 5.00 -4.62
C GLY A 57 -15.86 4.08 -5.49
N TRP A 58 -14.74 4.58 -6.01
CA TRP A 58 -13.75 3.80 -6.78
C TRP A 58 -12.45 3.52 -6.00
N ALA A 59 -12.32 4.01 -4.76
CA ALA A 59 -11.19 3.68 -3.90
C ALA A 59 -11.33 2.29 -3.29
N CYS A 60 -10.21 1.65 -2.96
CA CYS A 60 -10.15 0.43 -2.15
C CYS A 60 -11.19 -0.62 -2.55
N LEU A 61 -11.36 -0.89 -3.84
CA LEU A 61 -12.46 -1.66 -4.43
C LEU A 61 -12.79 -2.97 -3.70
N HIS A 62 -11.79 -3.66 -3.15
CA HIS A 62 -11.95 -4.94 -2.44
C HIS A 62 -12.32 -4.79 -0.96
N TRP A 63 -12.28 -3.58 -0.41
CA TRP A 63 -12.65 -3.37 0.99
C TRP A 63 -14.16 -3.44 1.19
N PRO A 64 -14.60 -3.79 2.40
CA PRO A 64 -16.00 -3.63 2.80
C PRO A 64 -16.47 -2.19 2.64
N LYS A 65 -17.74 -2.01 2.28
CA LYS A 65 -18.36 -0.69 2.13
C LYS A 65 -18.27 0.15 3.40
N MET A 66 -18.39 -0.48 4.56
CA MET A 66 -18.28 0.19 5.86
C MET A 66 -16.92 0.87 6.08
N TYR A 67 -15.89 0.44 5.37
CA TYR A 67 -14.53 1.03 5.42
C TYR A 67 -14.18 1.83 4.16
N GLY A 68 -15.19 2.24 3.39
CA GLY A 68 -15.00 3.07 2.20
C GLY A 68 -14.65 2.31 0.91
N GLY A 69 -14.76 0.98 0.92
CA GLY A 69 -14.58 0.15 -0.26
C GLY A 69 -15.88 -0.07 -1.05
N ARG A 70 -15.81 -0.93 -2.06
CA ARG A 70 -16.91 -1.26 -2.97
C ARG A 70 -17.38 -2.71 -2.88
N GLU A 71 -16.67 -3.55 -2.10
CA GLU A 71 -16.90 -5.02 -2.02
C GLU A 71 -16.78 -5.70 -3.39
N SER A 72 -15.94 -5.15 -4.26
CA SER A 72 -15.80 -5.66 -5.63
C SER A 72 -15.23 -7.06 -5.66
N THR A 73 -15.80 -7.88 -6.54
CA THR A 73 -15.32 -9.23 -6.82
C THR A 73 -13.89 -9.23 -7.38
N PRO A 74 -13.17 -10.35 -7.33
CA PRO A 74 -11.85 -10.43 -7.95
C PRO A 74 -11.86 -10.08 -9.43
N ILE A 75 -12.92 -10.46 -10.17
CA ILE A 75 -12.99 -10.18 -11.61
C ILE A 75 -13.27 -8.70 -11.88
N GLU A 76 -14.12 -8.05 -11.10
CA GLU A 76 -14.34 -6.59 -11.20
C GLU A 76 -13.06 -5.80 -10.97
N ARG A 77 -12.19 -6.25 -10.04
CA ARG A 77 -10.87 -5.63 -9.82
C ARG A 77 -9.94 -5.80 -11.02
N VAL A 78 -9.99 -6.95 -11.69
CA VAL A 78 -9.25 -7.17 -12.94
C VAL A 78 -9.77 -6.24 -14.02
N ILE A 79 -11.09 -6.14 -14.18
CA ILE A 79 -11.74 -5.23 -15.15
C ILE A 79 -11.33 -3.78 -14.86
N TRP A 80 -11.38 -3.34 -13.60
CA TRP A 80 -10.94 -2.01 -13.21
C TRP A 80 -9.48 -1.75 -13.61
N GLY A 81 -8.58 -2.69 -13.31
CA GLY A 81 -7.16 -2.58 -13.71
C GLY A 81 -6.97 -2.48 -15.22
N GLN A 82 -7.74 -3.26 -15.99
CA GLN A 82 -7.73 -3.19 -17.46
C GLN A 82 -8.20 -1.80 -17.96
N GLU A 83 -9.27 -1.26 -17.37
CA GLU A 83 -9.78 0.05 -17.77
C GLU A 83 -8.83 1.18 -17.35
N VAL A 84 -8.34 1.18 -16.11
CA VAL A 84 -7.34 2.15 -15.61
C VAL A 84 -6.08 2.17 -16.48
N SER A 85 -5.65 1.01 -16.97
CA SER A 85 -4.44 0.90 -17.79
C SER A 85 -4.48 1.73 -19.08
N LYS A 86 -5.68 2.11 -19.54
CA LYS A 86 -5.90 2.94 -20.74
C LYS A 86 -5.70 4.44 -20.48
N PHE A 87 -5.63 4.86 -19.21
CA PHE A 87 -5.63 6.28 -18.83
C PHE A 87 -4.33 6.68 -18.11
N LYS A 88 -4.00 7.97 -18.17
CA LYS A 88 -2.91 8.57 -17.40
C LYS A 88 -3.43 8.90 -16.00
N VAL A 89 -3.17 8.03 -15.05
CA VAL A 89 -3.62 8.18 -13.66
C VAL A 89 -2.45 8.15 -12.70
N PRO A 90 -2.44 9.01 -11.66
CA PRO A 90 -1.44 8.98 -10.61
C PRO A 90 -1.47 7.67 -9.81
N GLY A 91 -0.30 7.14 -9.43
CA GLY A 91 -0.19 5.90 -8.64
C GLY A 91 1.20 5.67 -8.10
N GLY A 92 1.40 4.53 -7.42
CA GLY A 92 2.73 4.10 -6.95
C GLY A 92 3.08 4.47 -5.51
N TYR A 93 2.15 5.03 -4.72
CA TYR A 93 2.44 5.51 -3.35
C TYR A 93 1.53 4.91 -2.27
N LEU A 94 0.37 4.39 -2.60
CA LEU A 94 -0.66 3.99 -1.63
C LEU A 94 -0.87 2.48 -1.51
N GLU A 95 -0.25 1.70 -2.36
CA GLU A 95 -0.49 0.26 -2.53
C GLU A 95 -0.19 -0.53 -1.24
N ILE A 96 0.85 -0.16 -0.49
CA ILE A 96 1.20 -0.82 0.78
C ILE A 96 0.10 -0.56 1.82
N GLY A 97 -0.33 0.69 1.96
CA GLY A 97 -1.40 1.05 2.89
C GLY A 97 -2.69 0.31 2.56
N GLN A 98 -3.18 0.48 1.34
CA GLN A 98 -4.48 -0.01 0.90
C GLN A 98 -4.50 -1.52 0.64
N GLY A 99 -3.41 -2.09 0.12
CA GLY A 99 -3.32 -3.49 -0.27
C GLY A 99 -2.79 -4.44 0.81
N MET A 100 -2.07 -3.93 1.81
CA MET A 100 -1.47 -4.73 2.88
C MET A 100 -1.90 -4.28 4.28
N ALA A 101 -1.63 -3.03 4.66
CA ALA A 101 -1.93 -2.55 6.02
C ALA A 101 -3.43 -2.57 6.32
N GLY A 102 -4.26 -2.02 5.44
CA GLY A 102 -5.72 -1.99 5.61
C GLY A 102 -6.34 -3.37 5.78
N PRO A 103 -6.09 -4.35 4.90
CA PRO A 103 -6.59 -5.72 5.07
C PRO A 103 -6.18 -6.37 6.40
N VAL A 104 -4.93 -6.18 6.85
CA VAL A 104 -4.47 -6.69 8.14
C VAL A 104 -5.18 -5.99 9.30
N MET A 105 -5.38 -4.67 9.22
CA MET A 105 -6.15 -3.93 10.23
C MET A 105 -7.59 -4.41 10.31
N MET A 106 -8.27 -4.56 9.19
CA MET A 106 -9.66 -5.05 9.15
C MET A 106 -9.81 -6.41 9.83
N MET A 107 -8.78 -7.25 9.78
CA MET A 107 -8.79 -8.61 10.33
C MET A 107 -8.40 -8.67 11.82
N TYR A 108 -7.43 -7.87 12.26
CA TYR A 108 -6.76 -8.07 13.54
C TYR A 108 -6.76 -6.85 14.48
N ALA A 109 -7.02 -5.64 13.98
CA ALA A 109 -7.02 -4.44 14.80
C ALA A 109 -8.30 -4.33 15.66
N THR A 110 -8.21 -3.55 16.74
CA THR A 110 -9.41 -3.18 17.54
C THR A 110 -10.31 -2.25 16.73
N GLU A 111 -11.58 -2.14 17.11
CA GLU A 111 -12.50 -1.23 16.41
C GLU A 111 -12.02 0.23 16.49
N GLU A 112 -11.49 0.65 17.63
CA GLU A 112 -10.89 1.98 17.80
C GLU A 112 -9.72 2.23 16.83
N GLN A 113 -8.86 1.24 16.62
CA GLN A 113 -7.77 1.32 15.66
C GLN A 113 -8.30 1.37 14.22
N LYS A 114 -9.32 0.58 13.88
CA LYS A 114 -9.96 0.62 12.56
C LYS A 114 -10.59 1.98 12.28
N GLU A 115 -11.31 2.55 13.23
CA GLU A 115 -11.91 3.89 13.13
C GLU A 115 -10.85 4.98 12.93
N ARG A 116 -9.68 4.83 13.57
CA ARG A 116 -8.59 5.80 13.45
C ARG A 116 -7.83 5.70 12.14
N TYR A 117 -7.50 4.49 11.69
CA TYR A 117 -6.51 4.31 10.62
C TYR A 117 -7.11 3.99 9.24
N LEU A 118 -8.25 3.31 9.15
CA LEU A 118 -8.80 2.94 7.85
C LEU A 118 -9.32 4.12 7.01
N PRO A 119 -9.99 5.15 7.57
CA PRO A 119 -10.44 6.29 6.78
C PRO A 119 -9.29 7.04 6.10
N PRO A 120 -8.22 7.48 6.78
CA PRO A 120 -7.12 8.18 6.13
C PRO A 120 -6.32 7.31 5.15
N LEU A 121 -6.32 5.98 5.32
CA LEU A 121 -5.80 5.05 4.32
C LEU A 121 -6.66 5.03 3.05
N ALA A 122 -7.98 4.98 3.20
CA ALA A 122 -8.90 4.93 2.06
C ALA A 122 -8.88 6.23 1.25
N THR A 123 -8.77 7.38 1.93
CA THR A 123 -8.69 8.71 1.30
C THR A 123 -7.31 9.05 0.76
N GLY A 124 -6.25 8.31 1.16
CA GLY A 124 -4.86 8.61 0.81
C GLY A 124 -4.25 9.77 1.59
N GLU A 125 -4.86 10.21 2.69
CA GLU A 125 -4.30 11.23 3.57
C GLU A 125 -3.03 10.74 4.25
N GLU A 126 -3.02 9.49 4.72
CA GLU A 126 -1.87 8.83 5.36
C GLU A 126 -1.24 7.78 4.43
N ILE A 127 0.06 7.83 4.31
CA ILE A 127 0.84 6.91 3.49
C ILE A 127 1.57 5.92 4.38
N TRP A 128 1.57 4.66 3.98
CA TRP A 128 2.16 3.56 4.73
C TRP A 128 3.26 2.87 3.95
N CYS A 129 4.38 2.53 4.61
CA CYS A 129 5.47 1.73 4.04
C CYS A 129 5.57 0.34 4.64
N GLN A 130 6.37 -0.52 4.03
CA GLN A 130 6.58 -1.91 4.43
C GLN A 130 7.98 -2.10 5.00
N LEU A 131 8.09 -2.39 6.30
CA LEU A 131 9.34 -2.59 7.04
C LEU A 131 9.58 -4.09 7.29
N PHE A 132 9.83 -4.87 6.24
CA PHE A 132 9.99 -6.33 6.33
C PHE A 132 11.45 -6.74 6.10
N SER A 133 12.02 -6.45 4.94
CA SER A 133 13.34 -6.91 4.53
C SER A 133 14.46 -6.37 5.40
N GLU A 134 15.49 -7.19 5.60
CA GLU A 134 16.73 -6.86 6.31
C GLU A 134 17.94 -7.18 5.43
N PRO A 135 19.14 -6.67 5.72
CA PRO A 135 20.34 -6.97 4.95
C PRO A 135 20.60 -8.47 4.75
N ALA A 136 20.19 -9.30 5.71
CA ALA A 136 20.37 -10.76 5.69
C ALA A 136 19.07 -11.56 5.46
N ALA A 137 17.93 -10.90 5.28
CA ALA A 137 16.62 -11.55 5.18
C ALA A 137 15.67 -10.80 4.23
N GLY A 138 15.57 -11.28 3.00
CA GLY A 138 14.61 -10.81 2.00
C GLY A 138 13.47 -11.82 1.82
N SER A 139 13.60 -12.74 0.86
CA SER A 139 12.58 -13.79 0.61
C SER A 139 12.34 -14.69 1.83
N ASP A 140 13.37 -14.91 2.65
CA ASP A 140 13.21 -15.59 3.94
C ASP A 140 12.84 -14.57 5.05
N VAL A 141 11.61 -14.06 5.01
CA VAL A 141 11.11 -13.11 6.02
C VAL A 141 11.19 -13.70 7.44
N ALA A 142 11.03 -14.99 7.60
CA ALA A 142 11.17 -15.62 8.91
C ALA A 142 12.61 -15.65 9.45
N GLY A 143 13.60 -15.29 8.63
CA GLY A 143 15.01 -15.14 9.02
C GLY A 143 15.37 -13.77 9.60
N ILE A 144 14.42 -12.84 9.75
CA ILE A 144 14.66 -11.49 10.28
C ILE A 144 15.21 -11.53 11.70
N LYS A 145 16.04 -10.51 12.01
CA LYS A 145 16.73 -10.33 13.28
C LYS A 145 16.33 -9.07 14.04
N THR A 146 15.60 -8.14 13.43
CA THR A 146 15.04 -6.98 14.15
C THR A 146 14.27 -7.49 15.34
N LYS A 147 14.73 -7.12 16.53
CA LYS A 147 14.25 -7.64 17.82
C LYS A 147 13.19 -6.73 18.39
N ALA A 148 12.15 -7.29 19.00
CA ALA A 148 11.19 -6.58 19.81
C ALA A 148 11.16 -7.22 21.20
N GLU A 149 11.36 -6.43 22.25
CA GLU A 149 11.33 -6.85 23.64
C GLU A 149 10.25 -6.09 24.39
N LEU A 150 9.39 -6.83 25.11
CA LEU A 150 8.33 -6.27 25.93
C LEU A 150 8.82 -6.11 27.36
N ASP A 151 8.72 -4.88 27.88
CA ASP A 151 8.94 -4.58 29.31
C ASP A 151 7.69 -3.84 29.84
N GLY A 152 6.94 -4.52 30.69
CA GLY A 152 5.60 -4.05 31.07
C GLY A 152 4.70 -3.90 29.85
N ASP A 153 4.25 -2.68 29.58
CA ASP A 153 3.39 -2.34 28.42
C ASP A 153 4.16 -1.68 27.27
N THR A 154 5.50 -1.65 27.36
CA THR A 154 6.35 -0.94 26.40
C THR A 154 7.17 -1.91 25.58
N TRP A 155 7.07 -1.79 24.26
CA TRP A 155 7.90 -2.52 23.32
C TRP A 155 9.16 -1.71 22.96
N THR A 156 10.33 -2.31 23.16
CA THR A 156 11.60 -1.77 22.65
C THR A 156 12.00 -2.53 21.40
N ILE A 157 12.16 -1.82 20.28
CA ILE A 157 12.48 -2.42 18.98
C ILE A 157 13.87 -1.97 18.54
N ASN A 158 14.75 -2.94 18.21
CA ASN A 158 16.10 -2.70 17.73
C ASN A 158 16.38 -3.53 16.47
N GLY A 159 16.85 -2.89 15.41
CA GLY A 159 17.20 -3.54 14.16
C GLY A 159 17.31 -2.58 12.98
N GLN A 160 17.47 -3.15 11.80
CA GLN A 160 17.59 -2.39 10.56
C GLN A 160 16.74 -3.04 9.47
N LYS A 161 15.92 -2.24 8.82
CA LYS A 161 15.17 -2.62 7.63
C LYS A 161 15.79 -1.99 6.39
N VAL A 162 15.66 -2.66 5.24
CA VAL A 162 16.21 -2.19 3.97
C VAL A 162 15.18 -2.30 2.85
N TRP A 163 15.42 -1.58 1.77
CA TRP A 163 14.55 -1.55 0.57
C TRP A 163 13.11 -1.15 0.86
N THR A 164 12.94 -0.31 1.86
CA THR A 164 11.64 0.22 2.25
C THR A 164 11.28 1.39 1.35
N SER A 165 10.59 1.11 0.24
CA SER A 165 10.15 2.15 -0.68
C SER A 165 9.25 3.15 0.02
N GLY A 166 9.56 4.43 -0.13
CA GLY A 166 8.75 5.52 0.40
C GLY A 166 8.85 5.76 1.91
N ALA A 167 9.79 5.11 2.64
CA ALA A 167 9.92 5.28 4.09
C ALA A 167 10.09 6.74 4.53
N HIS A 168 10.75 7.56 3.72
CA HIS A 168 11.08 8.96 4.04
C HIS A 168 9.89 9.93 3.97
N PHE A 169 8.81 9.55 3.28
CA PHE A 169 7.57 10.32 3.22
C PHE A 169 6.36 9.62 3.84
N SER A 170 6.53 8.37 4.30
CA SER A 170 5.43 7.64 4.92
C SER A 170 5.13 8.17 6.31
N ASP A 171 3.84 8.19 6.64
CA ASP A 171 3.36 8.53 7.98
C ASP A 171 3.49 7.33 8.92
N TYR A 172 3.18 6.14 8.42
CA TYR A 172 3.22 4.89 9.18
C TYR A 172 3.93 3.77 8.42
N GLY A 173 4.30 2.71 9.15
CA GLY A 173 4.86 1.49 8.58
C GLY A 173 4.24 0.22 9.16
N ILE A 174 4.16 -0.83 8.34
CA ILE A 174 3.93 -2.18 8.81
C ILE A 174 5.28 -2.84 9.06
N LEU A 175 5.54 -3.23 10.30
CA LEU A 175 6.83 -3.74 10.75
C LEU A 175 6.71 -5.17 11.25
N VAL A 176 7.58 -6.06 10.76
CA VAL A 176 7.73 -7.43 11.28
C VAL A 176 9.03 -7.54 12.07
N THR A 177 8.96 -8.10 13.27
CA THR A 177 10.09 -8.26 14.19
C THR A 177 10.16 -9.68 14.73
N ARG A 178 11.31 -10.01 15.36
CA ARG A 178 11.52 -11.21 16.18
C ARG A 178 11.26 -10.87 17.65
N SER A 179 10.12 -11.30 18.18
CA SER A 179 9.76 -11.10 19.59
C SER A 179 10.08 -12.32 20.48
N ASP A 180 10.09 -13.53 19.90
CA ASP A 180 10.50 -14.75 20.60
C ASP A 180 11.55 -15.51 19.80
N PRO A 181 12.84 -15.40 20.20
CA PRO A 181 13.93 -16.13 19.54
C PRO A 181 13.95 -17.63 19.85
N SER A 182 13.25 -18.09 20.90
CA SER A 182 13.17 -19.51 21.30
C SER A 182 12.09 -20.28 20.54
N ALA A 183 11.11 -19.59 19.99
CA ALA A 183 10.02 -20.20 19.22
C ALA A 183 10.51 -20.73 17.87
N PRO A 184 9.83 -21.72 17.28
CA PRO A 184 10.07 -22.13 15.90
C PRO A 184 10.04 -20.94 14.95
N LYS A 185 10.90 -20.95 13.94
CA LYS A 185 11.26 -19.84 13.05
C LYS A 185 10.11 -18.89 12.67
N HIS A 186 8.95 -19.46 12.29
CA HIS A 186 7.78 -18.67 11.84
C HIS A 186 6.85 -18.25 12.99
N LYS A 187 6.99 -18.82 14.18
CA LYS A 187 6.09 -18.58 15.33
C LYS A 187 6.60 -17.49 16.29
N GLY A 188 7.85 -17.09 16.17
CA GLY A 188 8.47 -16.09 17.05
C GLY A 188 8.43 -14.68 16.48
N LEU A 189 7.50 -14.37 15.57
CA LEU A 189 7.38 -13.08 14.92
C LEU A 189 6.18 -12.30 15.47
N THR A 190 6.36 -10.99 15.56
CA THR A 190 5.29 -10.04 15.91
C THR A 190 5.22 -8.95 14.86
N PHE A 191 4.00 -8.54 14.55
CA PHE A 191 3.69 -7.51 13.57
C PHE A 191 3.24 -6.24 14.31
N PHE A 192 3.78 -5.10 13.91
CA PHE A 192 3.47 -3.79 14.49
C PHE A 192 3.02 -2.80 13.43
N PHE A 193 2.14 -1.91 13.82
CA PHE A 193 1.92 -0.63 13.16
C PHE A 193 2.81 0.41 13.85
N VAL A 194 3.61 1.11 13.10
CA VAL A 194 4.63 2.01 13.64
C VAL A 194 4.44 3.41 13.05
N ASP A 195 4.38 4.42 13.90
CA ASP A 195 4.48 5.82 13.47
C ASP A 195 5.92 6.09 13.05
N MET A 196 6.12 6.43 11.78
CA MET A 196 7.45 6.68 11.19
C MET A 196 8.14 7.93 11.74
N LYS A 197 7.40 8.77 12.46
CA LYS A 197 7.91 9.98 13.14
C LYS A 197 8.28 9.73 14.60
N SER A 198 8.12 8.47 15.08
CA SER A 198 8.49 8.10 16.45
C SER A 198 9.98 8.36 16.74
N PRO A 199 10.33 8.83 17.95
CA PRO A 199 11.73 8.96 18.37
C PRO A 199 12.47 7.63 18.23
N GLY A 200 13.70 7.68 17.69
CA GLY A 200 14.55 6.49 17.48
C GLY A 200 14.40 5.85 16.08
N ILE A 201 13.44 6.25 15.26
CA ILE A 201 13.39 5.84 13.87
C ILE A 201 14.22 6.80 13.03
N ALA A 202 15.25 6.26 12.36
CA ALA A 202 16.07 7.01 11.40
C ALA A 202 15.90 6.41 10.01
N VAL A 203 15.50 7.23 9.04
CA VAL A 203 15.46 6.86 7.64
C VAL A 203 16.65 7.45 6.93
N SER A 204 17.58 6.60 6.44
CA SER A 204 18.70 7.03 5.63
C SER A 204 18.41 6.75 4.16
N TYR A 205 18.46 7.79 3.36
CA TYR A 205 18.40 7.67 1.92
C TYR A 205 19.82 7.46 1.38
N THR A 206 20.12 6.24 0.96
CA THR A 206 21.38 5.97 0.27
C THR A 206 21.21 6.41 -1.18
N HIS A 207 21.78 7.54 -1.53
CA HIS A 207 21.85 7.99 -2.93
C HIS A 207 22.76 7.03 -3.67
N LEU A 208 22.20 6.11 -4.43
CA LEU A 208 22.94 5.33 -5.39
C LEU A 208 23.23 6.24 -6.57
N THR A 209 24.49 6.71 -6.65
CA THR A 209 25.01 7.54 -7.75
C THR A 209 25.28 6.75 -9.03
N LEU A 210 24.98 5.47 -9.07
CA LEU A 210 25.05 4.63 -10.26
C LEU A 210 23.66 4.52 -10.90
N PRO A 211 23.56 4.59 -12.25
CA PRO A 211 22.31 4.29 -12.93
C PRO A 211 21.99 2.82 -12.66
N THR A 212 21.19 2.56 -11.66
CA THR A 212 20.61 1.24 -11.47
C THR A 212 19.55 1.08 -12.55
N ASN A 213 19.86 0.27 -13.57
CA ASN A 213 18.81 -0.37 -14.33
C ASN A 213 17.93 -1.09 -13.31
N ARG A 214 16.69 -0.61 -13.15
CA ARG A 214 15.64 -1.35 -12.46
C ARG A 214 15.31 -2.53 -13.37
N GLU A 215 16.02 -3.62 -13.23
CA GLU A 215 15.51 -4.91 -13.64
C GLU A 215 14.66 -5.43 -12.47
N VAL A 216 13.48 -5.79 -12.84
CA VAL A 216 12.33 -6.30 -12.06
C VAL A 216 12.72 -7.54 -11.24
#